data_1abf425fb6b2cbdfc9d4a070f9364e37
#
_entry.id   1abf425fb6b2cbdfc9d4a070f9364e37
#
_cell.length_a   1.000
_cell.length_b   1.000
_cell.length_c   1.000
_cell.angle_alpha   90.00
_cell.angle_beta   90.00
_cell.angle_gamma   90.00
#
_symmetry.space_group_name_H-M   'P 1'
#
loop_
_entity.id
_entity.type
_entity.pdbx_description
1 polymer ?
#
loop_
_entity_poly.entity_id
_entity_poly.type
_entity_poly.pdbx_seq_one_letter_code
_entity_poly.pdbx_strand_id
1 'polypeptide(L)'
;MSNQYDPITLEIIQNSLQAAADEMFAAMRRTAMSAIIYEVLDMGTGITDKYGELAGSGAGIPAFVGVLDKTVKKIIDKFDQPGDIEPGDVFMTNDPYNGGVTHLNDMVLAMPVFVEDEIVAWTADIAHWNDVGGMVPGSMSTDAVEIFQEGMIYPGVKLISRGEPIKPVFDILTANCRMPDFLIGDLWAGVAAVRVGERRVQFPSSLHVLRVHDRSGRSQVLDRSGGFDLREVRVVAQEIAKHDTA
;
A
#
# COMPACT_ATOMS: atom_id res chain seq x y z
N MET A 1 -25.25 19.62 -9.99
CA MET A 1 -26.02 18.36 -10.04
C MET A 1 -25.26 17.37 -9.20
N SER A 2 -25.77 16.96 -8.06
CA SER A 2 -25.10 15.99 -7.18
C SER A 2 -25.15 14.62 -7.88
N ASN A 3 -24.01 14.13 -8.33
CA ASN A 3 -23.85 12.73 -8.71
C ASN A 3 -24.01 11.91 -7.41
N GLN A 4 -25.22 11.55 -7.08
CA GLN A 4 -25.50 10.71 -5.92
C GLN A 4 -25.35 9.27 -6.38
N TYR A 5 -24.21 8.66 -6.08
CA TYR A 5 -24.00 7.23 -6.30
C TYR A 5 -25.01 6.43 -5.48
N ASP A 6 -25.45 5.30 -6.04
CA ASP A 6 -26.33 4.38 -5.32
C ASP A 6 -25.61 3.83 -4.08
N PRO A 7 -26.18 3.95 -2.87
CA PRO A 7 -25.56 3.47 -1.63
C PRO A 7 -25.14 2.00 -1.67
N ILE A 8 -25.91 1.15 -2.35
CA ILE A 8 -25.60 -0.29 -2.49
C ILE A 8 -24.31 -0.47 -3.29
N THR A 9 -24.16 0.28 -4.38
CA THR A 9 -22.94 0.25 -5.20
C THR A 9 -21.71 0.68 -4.37
N LEU A 10 -21.82 1.72 -3.55
CA LEU A 10 -20.75 2.18 -2.70
C LEU A 10 -20.36 1.13 -1.65
N GLU A 11 -21.32 0.49 -1.01
CA GLU A 11 -21.10 -0.59 -0.05
C GLU A 11 -20.39 -1.79 -0.71
N ILE A 12 -20.79 -2.19 -1.92
CA ILE A 12 -20.14 -3.27 -2.67
C ILE A 12 -18.67 -2.92 -2.95
N ILE A 13 -18.38 -1.68 -3.38
CA ILE A 13 -17.01 -1.23 -3.65
C ILE A 13 -16.18 -1.26 -2.37
N GLN A 14 -16.70 -0.69 -1.28
CA GLN A 14 -16.02 -0.67 0.01
C GLN A 14 -15.68 -2.09 0.49
N ASN A 15 -16.65 -3.00 0.45
CA ASN A 15 -16.44 -4.40 0.84
C ASN A 15 -15.44 -5.10 -0.09
N SER A 16 -15.41 -4.76 -1.37
CA SER A 16 -14.44 -5.30 -2.33
C SER A 16 -13.02 -4.82 -2.06
N LEU A 17 -12.83 -3.54 -1.71
CA LEU A 17 -11.54 -2.97 -1.33
C LEU A 17 -11.04 -3.57 -0.01
N GLN A 18 -11.95 -3.74 0.97
CA GLN A 18 -11.64 -4.41 2.22
C GLN A 18 -11.19 -5.86 1.98
N ALA A 19 -11.94 -6.63 1.20
CA ALA A 19 -11.57 -8.00 0.85
C ALA A 19 -10.22 -8.08 0.11
N ALA A 20 -9.94 -7.13 -0.79
CA ALA A 20 -8.66 -7.05 -1.48
C ALA A 20 -7.50 -6.80 -0.51
N ALA A 21 -7.67 -5.88 0.45
CA ALA A 21 -6.67 -5.60 1.46
C ALA A 21 -6.44 -6.81 2.40
N ASP A 22 -7.50 -7.55 2.76
CA ASP A 22 -7.38 -8.79 3.53
C ASP A 22 -6.66 -9.90 2.75
N GLU A 23 -6.87 -10.00 1.43
CA GLU A 23 -6.11 -10.93 0.58
C GLU A 23 -4.62 -10.55 0.47
N MET A 24 -4.30 -9.26 0.40
CA MET A 24 -2.92 -8.76 0.48
C MET A 24 -2.26 -9.24 1.77
N PHE A 25 -2.93 -9.03 2.91
CA PHE A 25 -2.46 -9.47 4.22
C PHE A 25 -2.23 -10.99 4.26
N ALA A 26 -3.19 -11.77 3.79
CA ALA A 26 -3.08 -13.22 3.75
C ALA A 26 -1.95 -13.71 2.81
N ALA A 27 -1.71 -13.02 1.70
CA ALA A 27 -0.61 -13.32 0.79
C ALA A 27 0.74 -13.10 1.48
N MET A 28 0.93 -11.92 2.09
CA MET A 28 2.16 -11.58 2.81
C MET A 28 2.45 -12.57 3.93
N ARG A 29 1.47 -12.84 4.81
CA ARG A 29 1.59 -13.80 5.90
C ARG A 29 2.04 -15.19 5.44
N ARG A 30 1.52 -15.67 4.30
CA ARG A 30 1.83 -17.02 3.79
C ARG A 30 3.17 -17.14 3.11
N THR A 31 3.74 -16.02 2.66
CA THR A 31 4.98 -16.01 1.86
C THR A 31 6.16 -15.40 2.60
N ALA A 32 5.95 -14.74 3.73
CA ALA A 32 7.01 -14.19 4.58
C ALA A 32 7.88 -15.29 5.17
N MET A 33 9.15 -14.99 5.33
CA MET A 33 10.15 -15.88 5.94
C MET A 33 10.37 -15.59 7.42
N SER A 34 10.13 -14.38 7.88
CA SER A 34 10.36 -13.96 9.27
C SER A 34 9.16 -14.25 10.16
N ALA A 35 9.40 -14.89 11.31
CA ALA A 35 8.36 -15.19 12.29
C ALA A 35 7.65 -13.92 12.81
N ILE A 36 8.35 -12.79 12.86
CA ILE A 36 7.78 -11.53 13.26
C ILE A 36 6.64 -11.11 12.32
N ILE A 37 6.71 -11.47 11.03
CA ILE A 37 5.66 -11.20 10.05
C ILE A 37 4.59 -12.29 10.06
N TYR A 38 4.95 -13.59 9.93
CA TYR A 38 3.96 -14.63 9.73
C TYR A 38 3.31 -15.16 11.04
N GLU A 39 3.97 -15.02 12.21
CA GLU A 39 3.45 -15.44 13.52
C GLU A 39 3.00 -14.25 14.37
N VAL A 40 3.87 -13.26 14.58
CA VAL A 40 3.56 -12.08 15.41
C VAL A 40 2.57 -11.17 14.67
N LEU A 41 2.55 -11.22 13.33
CA LEU A 41 1.72 -10.39 12.46
C LEU A 41 2.06 -8.91 12.57
N ASP A 42 3.37 -8.61 12.75
CA ASP A 42 3.88 -7.25 12.81
C ASP A 42 3.96 -6.66 11.39
N MET A 43 2.79 -6.48 10.82
CA MET A 43 2.57 -6.01 9.46
C MET A 43 1.19 -5.39 9.30
N GLY A 44 0.98 -4.70 8.18
CA GLY A 44 -0.31 -4.16 7.77
C GLY A 44 -0.39 -4.01 6.26
N THR A 45 -1.61 -3.99 5.72
CA THR A 45 -1.86 -3.77 4.29
C THR A 45 -2.96 -2.74 4.09
N GLY A 46 -2.90 -2.01 2.98
CA GLY A 46 -3.91 -1.01 2.67
C GLY A 46 -4.00 -0.70 1.19
N ILE A 47 -5.12 -0.12 0.83
CA ILE A 47 -5.40 0.41 -0.51
C ILE A 47 -5.77 1.88 -0.32
N THR A 48 -5.12 2.77 -1.06
CA THR A 48 -5.43 4.19 -1.07
C THR A 48 -6.04 4.59 -2.41
N ASP A 49 -6.65 5.76 -2.44
CA ASP A 49 -7.00 6.39 -3.71
C ASP A 49 -5.73 6.90 -4.44
N LYS A 50 -5.92 7.46 -5.61
CA LYS A 50 -4.82 8.04 -6.42
C LYS A 50 -4.07 9.19 -5.75
N TYR A 51 -4.62 9.78 -4.70
CA TYR A 51 -4.03 10.88 -3.94
C TYR A 51 -3.40 10.41 -2.62
N GLY A 52 -3.41 9.10 -2.35
CA GLY A 52 -2.87 8.52 -1.14
C GLY A 52 -3.82 8.54 0.06
N GLU A 53 -5.12 8.84 -0.11
CA GLU A 53 -6.11 8.73 0.97
C GLU A 53 -6.54 7.27 1.15
N LEU A 54 -6.51 6.78 2.40
CA LEU A 54 -6.84 5.38 2.71
C LEU A 54 -8.30 5.07 2.36
N ALA A 55 -8.51 4.06 1.51
CA ALA A 55 -9.82 3.59 1.06
C ALA A 55 -10.21 2.23 1.64
N GLY A 56 -9.23 1.37 1.93
CA GLY A 56 -9.44 0.07 2.56
C GLY A 56 -8.17 -0.40 3.28
N SER A 57 -8.32 -1.20 4.33
CA SER A 57 -7.20 -1.72 5.10
C SER A 57 -7.45 -3.16 5.50
N GLY A 58 -6.45 -4.02 5.31
CA GLY A 58 -6.47 -5.39 5.78
C GLY A 58 -6.26 -5.51 7.30
N ALA A 59 -6.28 -6.74 7.79
CA ALA A 59 -5.89 -7.06 9.16
C ALA A 59 -4.45 -6.59 9.43
N GLY A 60 -4.05 -6.54 10.71
CA GLY A 60 -2.70 -6.18 11.12
C GLY A 60 -2.69 -5.23 12.30
N ILE A 61 -1.53 -4.60 12.55
CA ILE A 61 -1.39 -3.65 13.64
C ILE A 61 -2.09 -2.34 13.29
N PRO A 62 -3.07 -1.87 14.08
CA PRO A 62 -3.83 -0.65 13.76
C PRO A 62 -2.97 0.60 13.56
N ALA A 63 -1.84 0.71 14.28
CA ALA A 63 -0.91 1.82 14.12
C ALA A 63 -0.33 1.89 12.70
N PHE A 64 -0.08 0.75 12.06
CA PHE A 64 0.47 0.68 10.71
C PHE A 64 -0.51 1.17 9.64
N VAL A 65 -1.79 0.89 9.83
CA VAL A 65 -2.83 1.41 8.93
C VAL A 65 -2.82 2.94 8.87
N GLY A 66 -2.61 3.61 10.02
CA GLY A 66 -2.50 5.07 10.12
C GLY A 66 -1.20 5.68 9.56
N VAL A 67 -0.26 4.83 9.10
CA VAL A 67 1.01 5.24 8.48
C VAL A 67 0.92 5.21 6.95
N LEU A 68 0.21 4.22 6.39
CA LEU A 68 0.24 3.93 4.95
C LEU A 68 -0.22 5.11 4.08
N ASP A 69 -1.26 5.83 4.47
CA ASP A 69 -1.76 7.00 3.73
C ASP A 69 -0.70 8.11 3.65
N LYS A 70 -0.01 8.37 4.76
CA LYS A 70 1.05 9.39 4.83
C LYS A 70 2.24 9.00 3.97
N THR A 71 2.63 7.73 4.03
CA THR A 71 3.77 7.21 3.28
C THR A 71 3.50 7.22 1.77
N VAL A 72 2.32 6.80 1.33
CA VAL A 72 1.93 6.84 -0.09
C VAL A 72 1.92 8.29 -0.60
N LYS A 73 1.37 9.25 0.16
CA LYS A 73 1.42 10.68 -0.20
C LYS A 73 2.85 11.18 -0.39
N LYS A 74 3.77 10.79 0.51
CA LYS A 74 5.18 11.18 0.40
C LYS A 74 5.87 10.59 -0.83
N ILE A 75 5.51 9.37 -1.23
CA ILE A 75 5.98 8.78 -2.49
C ILE A 75 5.43 9.57 -3.67
N ILE A 76 4.13 9.87 -3.68
CA ILE A 76 3.49 10.69 -4.73
C ILE A 76 4.17 12.06 -4.84
N ASP A 77 4.37 12.76 -3.72
CA ASP A 77 5.01 14.08 -3.67
C ASP A 77 6.47 14.04 -4.19
N LYS A 78 7.17 12.93 -3.94
CA LYS A 78 8.57 12.79 -4.33
C LYS A 78 8.73 12.49 -5.83
N PHE A 79 7.83 11.74 -6.41
CA PHE A 79 7.85 11.30 -7.80
C PHE A 79 6.76 12.02 -8.61
N ASP A 80 6.85 13.36 -8.64
CA ASP A 80 5.82 14.23 -9.19
C ASP A 80 6.03 14.61 -10.66
N GLN A 81 7.18 14.20 -11.27
CA GLN A 81 7.45 14.52 -12.66
C GLN A 81 6.80 13.50 -13.61
N PRO A 82 6.35 13.94 -14.80
CA PRO A 82 5.80 13.02 -15.79
C PRO A 82 6.79 11.89 -16.13
N GLY A 83 6.35 10.64 -15.99
CA GLY A 83 7.16 9.45 -16.25
C GLY A 83 7.96 8.94 -15.06
N ASP A 84 7.90 9.60 -13.90
CA ASP A 84 8.52 9.10 -12.68
C ASP A 84 7.82 7.85 -12.13
N ILE A 85 6.52 7.72 -12.38
CA ILE A 85 5.70 6.59 -11.94
C ILE A 85 5.13 5.90 -13.17
N GLU A 86 5.40 4.60 -13.29
CA GLU A 86 4.97 3.79 -14.42
C GLU A 86 4.31 2.47 -13.98
N PRO A 87 3.50 1.84 -14.84
CA PRO A 87 2.90 0.54 -14.54
C PRO A 87 3.96 -0.50 -14.16
N GLY A 88 3.72 -1.22 -13.05
CA GLY A 88 4.63 -2.25 -12.55
C GLY A 88 5.76 -1.73 -11.65
N ASP A 89 5.82 -0.42 -11.37
CA ASP A 89 6.75 0.15 -10.40
C ASP A 89 6.36 -0.26 -8.98
N VAL A 90 7.37 -0.51 -8.13
CA VAL A 90 7.20 -0.65 -6.67
C VAL A 90 8.18 0.27 -5.98
N PHE A 91 7.69 1.05 -5.05
CA PHE A 91 8.45 1.99 -4.24
C PHE A 91 8.64 1.44 -2.84
N MET A 92 9.74 1.82 -2.19
CA MET A 92 10.12 1.37 -0.86
C MET A 92 10.58 2.54 0.01
N THR A 93 10.16 2.57 1.27
CA THR A 93 10.67 3.53 2.26
C THR A 93 10.55 2.98 3.68
N ASN A 94 11.51 3.38 4.53
CA ASN A 94 11.47 3.21 5.98
C ASN A 94 11.87 4.51 6.70
N ASP A 95 11.77 5.66 6.03
CA ASP A 95 12.18 6.95 6.58
C ASP A 95 11.09 7.50 7.53
N PRO A 96 11.32 7.55 8.86
CA PRO A 96 10.31 8.03 9.80
C PRO A 96 10.07 9.54 9.70
N TYR A 97 11.02 10.31 9.21
CA TYR A 97 10.91 11.77 9.12
C TYR A 97 10.22 12.23 7.83
N ASN A 98 10.58 11.65 6.69
CA ASN A 98 10.04 12.03 5.39
C ASN A 98 9.08 10.99 4.81
N GLY A 99 9.16 9.73 5.22
CA GLY A 99 8.28 8.65 4.80
C GLY A 99 7.07 8.43 5.71
N GLY A 100 7.13 8.92 6.96
CA GLY A 100 6.04 8.82 7.93
C GLY A 100 5.89 7.46 8.60
N VAL A 101 6.89 6.57 8.49
CA VAL A 101 6.92 5.26 9.19
C VAL A 101 7.25 5.43 10.68
N THR A 102 7.12 4.36 11.47
CA THR A 102 7.32 4.38 12.93
C THR A 102 8.79 4.32 13.32
N HIS A 103 9.54 3.36 12.79
CA HIS A 103 10.99 3.20 12.97
C HIS A 103 11.63 2.48 11.77
N LEU A 104 12.97 2.35 11.73
CA LEU A 104 13.65 1.89 10.51
C LEU A 104 13.38 0.43 10.12
N ASN A 105 12.99 -0.42 11.07
CA ASN A 105 12.60 -1.80 10.74
C ASN A 105 11.26 -1.87 10.00
N ASP A 106 10.39 -0.87 10.15
CA ASP A 106 9.08 -0.84 9.51
C ASP A 106 9.21 -0.39 8.06
N MET A 107 9.34 -1.36 7.18
CA MET A 107 9.46 -1.12 5.75
C MET A 107 8.11 -1.05 5.08
N VAL A 108 7.85 0.03 4.36
CA VAL A 108 6.67 0.19 3.50
C VAL A 108 7.05 -0.10 2.06
N LEU A 109 6.26 -0.93 1.40
CA LEU A 109 6.22 -1.06 -0.05
C LEU A 109 4.92 -0.47 -0.58
N ALA A 110 4.99 0.27 -1.69
CA ALA A 110 3.82 0.86 -2.33
C ALA A 110 3.89 0.67 -3.85
N MET A 111 2.74 0.32 -4.44
CA MET A 111 2.61 0.06 -5.86
C MET A 111 1.43 0.84 -6.45
N PRO A 112 1.62 1.63 -7.51
CA PRO A 112 0.53 2.31 -8.19
C PRO A 112 -0.34 1.31 -8.96
N VAL A 113 -1.63 1.52 -8.93
CA VAL A 113 -2.60 0.73 -9.69
C VAL A 113 -3.05 1.56 -10.89
N PHE A 114 -2.71 1.07 -12.07
CA PHE A 114 -3.10 1.69 -13.32
C PHE A 114 -4.33 1.02 -13.93
N VAL A 115 -5.24 1.85 -14.45
CA VAL A 115 -6.29 1.42 -15.36
C VAL A 115 -6.12 2.23 -16.63
N GLU A 116 -5.89 1.55 -17.74
CA GLU A 116 -5.40 2.16 -18.97
C GLU A 116 -4.08 2.92 -18.67
N ASP A 117 -4.02 4.22 -18.87
CA ASP A 117 -2.83 5.06 -18.65
C ASP A 117 -2.93 5.94 -17.38
N GLU A 118 -3.97 5.74 -16.54
CA GLU A 118 -4.20 6.56 -15.36
C GLU A 118 -3.99 5.78 -14.06
N ILE A 119 -3.35 6.43 -13.07
CA ILE A 119 -3.29 5.91 -11.70
C ILE A 119 -4.67 6.12 -11.06
N VAL A 120 -5.31 5.01 -10.63
CA VAL A 120 -6.62 5.05 -9.97
C VAL A 120 -6.54 4.82 -8.47
N ALA A 121 -5.52 4.12 -8.01
CA ALA A 121 -5.31 3.75 -6.61
C ALA A 121 -3.83 3.44 -6.35
N TRP A 122 -3.50 3.19 -5.09
CA TRP A 122 -2.25 2.57 -4.66
C TRP A 122 -2.53 1.41 -3.74
N THR A 123 -1.73 0.38 -3.85
CA THR A 123 -1.67 -0.70 -2.88
C THR A 123 -0.39 -0.56 -2.07
N ALA A 124 -0.48 -0.73 -0.77
CA ALA A 124 0.68 -0.61 0.10
C ALA A 124 0.65 -1.64 1.21
N ASP A 125 1.83 -2.05 1.65
CA ASP A 125 2.03 -2.82 2.86
C ASP A 125 3.12 -2.19 3.71
N ILE A 126 3.14 -2.57 4.98
CA ILE A 126 4.18 -2.28 5.94
C ILE A 126 4.48 -3.55 6.73
N ALA A 127 5.75 -3.82 6.96
CA ALA A 127 6.17 -4.94 7.77
C ALA A 127 7.45 -4.64 8.52
N HIS A 128 7.53 -5.16 9.75
CA HIS A 128 8.75 -5.12 10.55
C HIS A 128 9.76 -6.12 9.99
N TRP A 129 10.86 -5.62 9.41
CA TRP A 129 11.98 -6.44 8.95
C TRP A 129 12.94 -6.76 10.09
N ASN A 130 13.44 -8.00 10.13
CA ASN A 130 14.27 -8.49 11.23
C ASN A 130 15.57 -7.73 11.44
N ASP A 131 16.19 -7.19 10.39
CA ASP A 131 17.46 -6.46 10.45
C ASP A 131 17.57 -5.53 9.24
N VAL A 132 17.86 -4.27 9.50
CA VAL A 132 18.10 -3.21 8.50
C VAL A 132 19.46 -2.53 8.71
N GLY A 133 20.40 -3.23 9.36
CA GLY A 133 21.74 -2.73 9.68
C GLY A 133 21.81 -2.11 11.08
N GLY A 134 22.58 -1.05 11.21
CA GLY A 134 22.77 -0.36 12.49
C GLY A 134 23.79 -1.02 13.43
N MET A 135 23.87 -0.51 14.65
CA MET A 135 24.93 -0.85 15.58
C MET A 135 24.76 -2.22 16.27
N VAL A 136 23.55 -2.76 16.31
CA VAL A 136 23.27 -4.05 16.94
C VAL A 136 22.51 -5.00 15.99
N PRO A 137 22.65 -6.34 16.12
CA PRO A 137 21.80 -7.28 15.44
C PRO A 137 20.32 -7.04 15.77
N GLY A 138 19.46 -7.11 14.74
CA GLY A 138 18.03 -6.83 14.85
C GLY A 138 17.68 -5.35 14.80
N SER A 139 18.68 -4.46 14.67
CA SER A 139 18.50 -3.00 14.44
C SER A 139 17.72 -2.25 15.53
N MET A 140 17.42 -2.88 16.67
CA MET A 140 16.69 -2.27 17.79
C MET A 140 17.62 -2.08 19.00
N SER A 141 18.43 -1.01 18.97
CA SER A 141 19.35 -0.68 20.07
C SER A 141 18.70 0.26 21.09
N THR A 142 18.76 -0.12 22.37
CA THR A 142 18.37 0.75 23.48
C THR A 142 19.39 1.86 23.75
N ASP A 143 20.60 1.72 23.23
CA ASP A 143 21.71 2.65 23.44
C ASP A 143 21.93 3.61 22.25
N ALA A 144 21.10 3.52 21.22
CA ALA A 144 21.13 4.42 20.08
C ALA A 144 20.78 5.85 20.51
N VAL A 145 21.61 6.81 20.12
CA VAL A 145 21.42 8.25 20.39
C VAL A 145 21.14 9.04 19.12
N GLU A 146 21.28 8.41 17.98
CA GLU A 146 20.97 8.95 16.66
C GLU A 146 20.47 7.85 15.71
N ILE A 147 19.62 8.22 14.75
CA ILE A 147 18.94 7.28 13.87
C ILE A 147 19.89 6.44 13.00
N PHE A 148 21.06 6.96 12.64
CA PHE A 148 22.06 6.22 11.86
C PHE A 148 22.61 4.98 12.58
N GLN A 149 22.46 4.92 13.90
CA GLN A 149 22.82 3.77 14.72
C GLN A 149 21.75 2.67 14.66
N GLU A 150 20.52 3.01 14.24
CA GLU A 150 19.40 2.07 14.16
C GLU A 150 19.36 1.32 12.83
N GLY A 151 19.98 1.83 11.77
CA GLY A 151 20.01 1.14 10.48
C GLY A 151 20.12 2.07 9.28
N MET A 152 19.88 1.50 8.10
CA MET A 152 19.86 2.25 6.86
C MET A 152 18.50 2.90 6.63
N ILE A 153 18.52 4.16 6.18
CA ILE A 153 17.34 4.92 5.79
C ILE A 153 17.17 4.82 4.28
N TYR A 154 16.00 4.41 3.85
CA TYR A 154 15.58 4.42 2.45
C TYR A 154 14.51 5.52 2.26
N PRO A 155 14.88 6.68 1.74
CA PRO A 155 14.01 7.88 1.74
C PRO A 155 13.01 7.89 0.56
N GLY A 156 12.28 6.80 0.34
CA GLY A 156 11.43 6.60 -0.81
C GLY A 156 12.25 6.36 -2.08
N VAL A 157 12.54 5.10 -2.39
CA VAL A 157 13.28 4.68 -3.59
C VAL A 157 12.44 3.76 -4.44
N LYS A 158 12.64 3.81 -5.76
CA LYS A 158 12.04 2.83 -6.65
C LYS A 158 12.82 1.51 -6.47
N LEU A 159 12.11 0.47 -6.04
CA LEU A 159 12.65 -0.88 -5.81
C LEU A 159 12.54 -1.74 -7.06
N ILE A 160 11.42 -1.64 -7.73
CA ILE A 160 11.11 -2.33 -9.00
C ILE A 160 10.69 -1.26 -10.00
N SER A 161 11.21 -1.33 -11.22
CA SER A 161 10.86 -0.44 -12.32
C SER A 161 10.23 -1.24 -13.44
N ARG A 162 8.99 -0.92 -13.81
CA ARG A 162 8.23 -1.59 -14.89
C ARG A 162 8.21 -3.12 -14.75
N GLY A 163 8.08 -3.60 -13.53
CA GLY A 163 8.06 -5.03 -13.22
C GLY A 163 9.43 -5.67 -13.00
N GLU A 164 10.53 -4.99 -13.32
CA GLU A 164 11.89 -5.50 -13.20
C GLU A 164 12.62 -4.98 -11.95
N PRO A 165 13.24 -5.84 -11.13
CA PRO A 165 13.99 -5.42 -9.95
C PRO A 165 15.17 -4.51 -10.30
N ILE A 166 15.36 -3.42 -9.55
CA ILE A 166 16.52 -2.55 -9.67
C ILE A 166 17.69 -3.17 -8.91
N LYS A 167 18.49 -3.96 -9.61
CA LYS A 167 19.57 -4.76 -9.01
C LYS A 167 20.46 -3.97 -8.03
N PRO A 168 20.94 -2.75 -8.32
CA PRO A 168 21.75 -1.99 -7.34
C PRO A 168 21.06 -1.76 -6.00
N VAL A 169 19.73 -1.59 -5.98
CA VAL A 169 18.95 -1.42 -4.74
C VAL A 169 18.95 -2.71 -3.94
N PHE A 170 18.73 -3.84 -4.59
CA PHE A 170 18.80 -5.16 -3.95
C PHE A 170 20.22 -5.46 -3.41
N ASP A 171 21.26 -5.12 -4.16
CA ASP A 171 22.64 -5.30 -3.74
C ASP A 171 22.95 -4.47 -2.47
N ILE A 172 22.46 -3.23 -2.37
CA ILE A 172 22.58 -2.38 -1.19
C ILE A 172 21.84 -2.97 0.01
N LEU A 173 20.60 -3.42 -0.19
CA LEU A 173 19.79 -4.03 0.85
C LEU A 173 20.49 -5.25 1.45
N THR A 174 20.95 -6.18 0.61
CA THR A 174 21.59 -7.41 1.06
C THR A 174 22.94 -7.18 1.72
N ALA A 175 23.72 -6.22 1.23
CA ALA A 175 25.04 -5.88 1.79
C ALA A 175 24.97 -5.24 3.18
N ASN A 176 23.82 -4.64 3.53
CA ASN A 176 23.65 -3.91 4.80
C ASN A 176 22.74 -4.64 5.81
N CYS A 177 22.37 -5.87 5.52
CA CYS A 177 21.57 -6.71 6.40
C CYS A 177 22.38 -7.92 6.87
N ARG A 178 22.27 -8.30 8.15
CA ARG A 178 22.94 -9.48 8.71
C ARG A 178 22.25 -10.78 8.35
N MET A 179 20.97 -10.69 7.91
CA MET A 179 20.11 -11.83 7.55
C MET A 179 19.54 -11.65 6.14
N PRO A 180 20.38 -11.56 5.09
CA PRO A 180 19.96 -11.17 3.75
C PRO A 180 18.91 -12.12 3.13
N ASP A 181 18.97 -13.42 3.42
CA ASP A 181 17.99 -14.37 2.89
C ASP A 181 16.58 -14.13 3.45
N PHE A 182 16.47 -13.82 4.75
CA PHE A 182 15.20 -13.47 5.38
C PHE A 182 14.68 -12.14 4.84
N LEU A 183 15.56 -11.13 4.75
CA LEU A 183 15.21 -9.81 4.21
C LEU A 183 14.65 -9.93 2.79
N ILE A 184 15.32 -10.66 1.90
CA ILE A 184 14.87 -10.86 0.52
C ILE A 184 13.56 -11.64 0.47
N GLY A 185 13.38 -12.65 1.32
CA GLY A 185 12.13 -13.39 1.41
C GLY A 185 10.96 -12.52 1.84
N ASP A 186 11.15 -11.70 2.88
CA ASP A 186 10.13 -10.77 3.37
C ASP A 186 9.83 -9.63 2.38
N LEU A 187 10.87 -9.12 1.70
CA LEU A 187 10.71 -8.16 0.61
C LEU A 187 9.80 -8.72 -0.50
N TRP A 188 10.06 -9.94 -0.95
CA TRP A 188 9.22 -10.56 -1.98
C TRP A 188 7.81 -10.90 -1.49
N ALA A 189 7.64 -11.16 -0.18
CA ALA A 189 6.32 -11.32 0.42
C ALA A 189 5.51 -10.00 0.36
N GLY A 190 6.14 -8.86 0.65
CA GLY A 190 5.52 -7.55 0.47
C GLY A 190 5.20 -7.25 -1.00
N VAL A 191 6.16 -7.49 -1.92
CA VAL A 191 5.90 -7.33 -3.36
C VAL A 191 4.73 -8.21 -3.83
N ALA A 192 4.62 -9.44 -3.31
CA ALA A 192 3.50 -10.32 -3.64
C ALA A 192 2.17 -9.75 -3.10
N ALA A 193 2.16 -9.15 -1.91
CA ALA A 193 0.98 -8.53 -1.33
C ALA A 193 0.49 -7.35 -2.17
N VAL A 194 1.35 -6.38 -2.49
CA VAL A 194 0.94 -5.22 -3.31
C VAL A 194 0.47 -5.63 -4.70
N ARG A 195 1.09 -6.64 -5.33
CA ARG A 195 0.64 -7.20 -6.62
C ARG A 195 -0.71 -7.94 -6.53
N VAL A 196 -1.03 -8.57 -5.41
CA VAL A 196 -2.36 -9.15 -5.17
C VAL A 196 -3.40 -8.04 -5.13
N GLY A 197 -3.12 -6.96 -4.39
CA GLY A 197 -3.99 -5.80 -4.31
C GLY A 197 -4.20 -5.13 -5.68
N GLU A 198 -3.13 -4.87 -6.43
CA GLU A 198 -3.20 -4.30 -7.78
C GLU A 198 -4.16 -5.10 -8.67
N ARG A 199 -3.96 -6.43 -8.76
CA ARG A 199 -4.80 -7.30 -9.58
C ARG A 199 -6.27 -7.27 -9.12
N ARG A 200 -6.52 -7.20 -7.81
CA ARG A 200 -7.88 -7.17 -7.27
C ARG A 200 -8.59 -5.85 -7.56
N VAL A 201 -7.88 -4.74 -7.52
CA VAL A 201 -8.42 -3.42 -7.87
C VAL A 201 -8.65 -3.29 -9.38
N GLN A 202 -7.75 -3.85 -10.23
CA GLN A 202 -7.88 -3.82 -11.68
C GLN A 202 -8.98 -4.74 -12.24
N PHE A 203 -9.38 -5.81 -11.51
CA PHE A 203 -10.27 -6.83 -12.07
C PHE A 203 -11.70 -6.32 -12.31
N PRO A 204 -12.34 -6.72 -13.44
CA PRO A 204 -13.65 -6.23 -13.87
C PRO A 204 -14.80 -6.45 -12.90
N SER A 205 -14.68 -7.34 -11.90
CA SER A 205 -15.74 -7.51 -10.90
C SER A 205 -15.88 -6.28 -9.99
N SER A 206 -14.80 -5.57 -9.70
CA SER A 206 -14.85 -4.26 -9.04
C SER A 206 -15.22 -3.14 -10.03
N LEU A 207 -14.78 -3.22 -11.28
CA LEU A 207 -15.14 -2.28 -12.35
C LEU A 207 -16.52 -2.56 -12.99
N HIS A 208 -17.01 -3.82 -13.00
CA HIS A 208 -18.37 -4.14 -13.48
C HIS A 208 -19.47 -3.61 -12.55
N VAL A 209 -19.17 -3.50 -11.25
CA VAL A 209 -20.04 -2.84 -10.28
C VAL A 209 -20.08 -1.32 -10.52
N LEU A 210 -19.04 -0.76 -11.12
CA LEU A 210 -18.98 0.65 -11.56
C LEU A 210 -19.79 0.95 -12.84
N ARG A 211 -20.42 -0.03 -13.49
CA ARG A 211 -21.47 0.20 -14.46
C ARG A 211 -22.76 0.59 -13.73
N VAL A 212 -22.80 1.83 -13.28
CA VAL A 212 -24.00 2.39 -12.67
C VAL A 212 -25.12 2.39 -13.71
N HIS A 213 -26.17 1.63 -13.45
CA HIS A 213 -27.43 1.77 -14.17
C HIS A 213 -28.07 3.08 -13.70
N ASP A 214 -28.23 4.03 -14.61
CA ASP A 214 -29.10 5.17 -14.31
C ASP A 214 -30.54 4.68 -14.08
N ARG A 215 -31.37 5.48 -13.41
CA ARG A 215 -32.78 5.15 -13.15
C ARG A 215 -33.61 4.92 -14.43
N SER A 216 -33.05 5.14 -15.61
CA SER A 216 -33.68 4.91 -16.91
C SER A 216 -33.29 3.55 -17.54
N GLY A 217 -32.50 2.72 -16.85
CA GLY A 217 -32.05 1.43 -17.34
C GLY A 217 -30.99 1.50 -18.44
N ARG A 218 -30.43 2.67 -18.70
CA ARG A 218 -29.31 2.83 -19.63
C ARG A 218 -28.00 2.57 -18.92
N SER A 219 -27.26 1.61 -19.41
CA SER A 219 -25.87 1.37 -19.02
C SER A 219 -25.02 2.54 -19.50
N GLN A 220 -24.69 3.50 -18.64
CA GLN A 220 -23.64 4.46 -18.93
C GLN A 220 -22.33 3.79 -18.52
N VAL A 221 -21.48 3.55 -19.51
CA VAL A 221 -20.03 3.42 -19.26
C VAL A 221 -19.64 4.78 -18.71
N LEU A 222 -19.10 4.85 -17.48
CA LEU A 222 -18.50 6.07 -16.96
C LEU A 222 -17.59 6.63 -18.06
N ASP A 223 -17.89 7.84 -18.49
CA ASP A 223 -17.17 8.52 -19.55
C ASP A 223 -15.68 8.49 -19.18
N ARG A 224 -14.86 8.20 -20.19
CA ARG A 224 -13.40 8.02 -20.11
C ARG A 224 -12.63 9.23 -19.53
N SER A 225 -13.33 10.33 -19.21
CA SER A 225 -12.78 11.57 -18.64
C SER A 225 -13.08 11.78 -17.16
N GLY A 226 -13.86 10.91 -16.52
CA GLY A 226 -14.24 11.03 -15.11
C GLY A 226 -13.61 9.93 -14.27
N GLY A 227 -12.36 10.12 -13.85
CA GLY A 227 -11.71 9.22 -12.88
C GLY A 227 -12.60 9.06 -11.64
N PHE A 228 -12.79 7.82 -11.19
CA PHE A 228 -13.52 7.50 -9.97
C PHE A 228 -12.74 8.07 -8.77
N ASP A 229 -13.36 9.00 -8.03
CA ASP A 229 -12.75 9.60 -6.85
C ASP A 229 -13.10 8.77 -5.60
N LEU A 230 -12.16 7.94 -5.15
CA LEU A 230 -12.30 7.14 -3.93
C LEU A 230 -12.57 8.00 -2.67
N ARG A 231 -12.36 9.33 -2.73
CA ARG A 231 -12.75 10.24 -1.65
C ARG A 231 -14.26 10.25 -1.43
N GLU A 232 -15.05 10.07 -2.48
CA GLU A 232 -16.51 9.97 -2.36
C GLU A 232 -16.93 8.70 -1.62
N VAL A 233 -16.22 7.58 -1.81
CA VAL A 233 -16.44 6.33 -1.06
C VAL A 233 -16.16 6.53 0.42
N ARG A 234 -15.07 7.24 0.75
CA ARG A 234 -14.69 7.53 2.15
C ARG A 234 -15.70 8.43 2.87
N VAL A 235 -16.21 9.45 2.19
CA VAL A 235 -17.22 10.38 2.77
C VAL A 235 -18.48 9.60 3.13
N VAL A 236 -18.95 8.74 2.25
CA VAL A 236 -20.15 7.91 2.48
C VAL A 236 -19.91 6.88 3.58
N ALA A 237 -18.73 6.22 3.59
CA ALA A 237 -18.37 5.28 4.65
C ALA A 237 -18.29 5.94 6.04
N GLN A 238 -17.80 7.17 6.13
CA GLN A 238 -17.77 7.93 7.38
C GLN A 238 -19.18 8.39 7.83
N GLU A 239 -20.09 8.64 6.91
CA GLU A 239 -21.49 8.97 7.26
C GLU A 239 -22.27 7.72 7.69
N ILE A 240 -22.09 6.59 7.04
CA ILE A 240 -22.71 5.31 7.46
C ILE A 240 -22.24 4.92 8.86
N ALA A 241 -20.94 4.99 9.14
CA ALA A 241 -20.39 4.69 10.46
C ALA A 241 -20.91 5.61 11.58
N LYS A 242 -21.35 6.83 11.27
CA LYS A 242 -21.98 7.74 12.22
C LYS A 242 -23.44 7.39 12.53
N HIS A 243 -24.13 6.72 11.61
CA HIS A 243 -25.52 6.29 11.79
C HIS A 243 -25.66 4.96 12.52
N ASP A 244 -24.65 4.09 12.47
CA ASP A 244 -24.63 2.81 13.20
C ASP A 244 -24.29 2.97 14.70
N THR A 245 -23.91 4.16 15.15
CA THR A 245 -23.58 4.47 16.56
C THR A 245 -24.65 5.33 17.26
N ALA A 246 -25.78 5.53 16.64
CA ALA A 246 -26.95 6.24 17.19
C ALA A 246 -28.13 5.28 17.36
#